data_5bb8457279bc89252ed679aedfa266c0
#
_entry.id   5bb8457279bc89252ed679aedfa266c0
#
_cell.length_a   1.000
_cell.length_b   1.000
_cell.length_c   1.000
_cell.angle_alpha   90.00
_cell.angle_beta   90.00
_cell.angle_gamma   90.00
#
_symmetry.space_group_name_H-M   'P 1'
#
loop_
_entity.id
_entity.type
_entity.pdbx_description
1 polymer ?
#
loop_
_entity_poly.entity_id
_entity_poly.type
_entity_poly.pdbx_seq_one_letter_code
_entity_poly.pdbx_strand_id
1 'polypeptide(L)'
;MYKRQVLFETGYGPSGLPHIGTFAEVSRTIMVQEAFKQMYDIPTKLICFSDDMDGLRKVPGNLPNPEMIAEHLRLPLTEIPDPFGEAESFGHYMNAKLRSFLDRFGFEYSFYSATDHYKSGKYDHMMLRALEKYDDIMNLMLPTFREERRKTYSPFMPICPDTGVVLQVPIEKIDRERESVFYRNEDNELVEVLVTGGHCKLQWKPDFGMRWAALDVDYEMYGKDHRPNAEIYSKICQILGGTPPVQFFYELFLDEEGAKISKSKGNLSLIHI
;
A
#
# COMPACT_ATOMS: atom_id res chain seq x y z
N MET A 1 24.86 12.73 -11.61
CA MET A 1 25.39 11.61 -10.82
C MET A 1 24.69 10.36 -11.32
N TYR A 2 25.38 9.39 -11.90
CA TYR A 2 24.75 8.18 -12.39
C TYR A 2 24.30 7.33 -11.19
N LYS A 3 23.03 6.90 -11.15
CA LYS A 3 22.57 5.93 -10.15
C LYS A 3 23.37 4.64 -10.27
N ARG A 4 23.80 4.10 -9.13
CA ARG A 4 24.53 2.82 -9.11
C ARG A 4 23.62 1.61 -9.44
N GLN A 5 22.30 1.78 -9.35
CA GLN A 5 21.31 0.72 -9.52
C GLN A 5 19.96 1.33 -9.92
N VAL A 6 19.21 0.68 -10.81
CA VAL A 6 17.83 1.06 -11.16
C VAL A 6 16.85 0.24 -10.33
N LEU A 7 15.94 0.93 -9.64
CA LEU A 7 14.97 0.34 -8.75
C LEU A 7 13.61 0.22 -9.42
N PHE A 8 13.17 -1.02 -9.60
CA PHE A 8 11.83 -1.39 -10.04
C PHE A 8 10.96 -1.68 -8.82
N GLU A 9 9.72 -1.24 -8.83
CA GLU A 9 8.75 -1.55 -7.78
C GLU A 9 7.47 -2.13 -8.38
N THR A 10 6.81 -2.98 -7.61
CA THR A 10 5.46 -3.47 -7.86
C THR A 10 4.72 -3.60 -6.52
N GLY A 11 3.46 -3.16 -6.47
CA GLY A 11 2.64 -3.14 -5.25
C GLY A 11 1.73 -4.36 -5.14
N TYR A 12 1.45 -4.76 -3.90
CA TYR A 12 0.57 -5.87 -3.60
C TYR A 12 -0.25 -5.60 -2.34
N GLY A 13 -1.57 -5.70 -2.44
CA GLY A 13 -2.48 -5.63 -1.30
C GLY A 13 -2.87 -7.02 -0.79
N PRO A 14 -2.41 -7.48 0.39
CA PRO A 14 -2.65 -8.85 0.90
C PRO A 14 -4.02 -9.03 1.56
N SER A 15 -5.07 -8.40 1.04
CA SER A 15 -6.42 -8.47 1.58
C SER A 15 -7.20 -9.75 1.21
N GLY A 16 -6.54 -10.78 0.73
CA GLY A 16 -7.06 -12.08 0.34
C GLY A 16 -6.01 -12.89 -0.42
N LEU A 17 -6.35 -14.15 -0.77
CA LEU A 17 -5.42 -15.05 -1.45
C LEU A 17 -4.87 -14.42 -2.74
N PRO A 18 -3.55 -14.59 -2.99
CA PRO A 18 -2.96 -14.19 -4.25
C PRO A 18 -3.66 -14.86 -5.44
N HIS A 19 -3.82 -14.13 -6.51
CA HIS A 19 -4.46 -14.62 -7.74
C HIS A 19 -3.64 -14.23 -8.97
N ILE A 20 -4.08 -14.66 -10.16
CA ILE A 20 -3.37 -14.41 -11.43
C ILE A 20 -3.07 -12.92 -11.66
N GLY A 21 -3.94 -12.00 -11.22
CA GLY A 21 -3.69 -10.56 -11.29
C GLY A 21 -2.48 -10.14 -10.48
N THR A 22 -2.35 -10.65 -9.24
CA THR A 22 -1.21 -10.38 -8.37
C THR A 22 0.10 -10.93 -8.96
N PHE A 23 0.07 -12.17 -9.48
CA PHE A 23 1.23 -12.74 -10.17
C PHE A 23 1.63 -11.91 -11.39
N ALA A 24 0.66 -11.48 -12.18
CA ALA A 24 0.91 -10.73 -13.39
C ALA A 24 1.49 -9.32 -13.14
N GLU A 25 1.22 -8.70 -12.02
CA GLU A 25 1.90 -7.47 -11.60
C GLU A 25 3.41 -7.68 -11.49
N VAL A 26 3.81 -8.69 -10.71
CA VAL A 26 5.21 -9.02 -10.50
C VAL A 26 5.87 -9.49 -11.79
N SER A 27 5.25 -10.46 -12.49
CA SER A 27 5.85 -11.06 -13.70
C SER A 27 6.04 -10.05 -14.84
N ARG A 28 5.08 -9.14 -15.04
CA ARG A 28 5.21 -8.08 -16.05
C ARG A 28 6.32 -7.10 -15.72
N THR A 29 6.47 -6.73 -14.43
CA THR A 29 7.56 -5.87 -13.99
C THR A 29 8.91 -6.56 -14.20
N ILE A 30 9.02 -7.87 -13.93
CA ILE A 30 10.21 -8.67 -14.21
C ILE A 30 10.51 -8.69 -15.73
N MET A 31 9.51 -8.85 -16.58
CA MET A 31 9.73 -8.81 -18.05
C MET A 31 10.36 -7.49 -18.49
N VAL A 32 9.93 -6.36 -17.94
CA VAL A 32 10.53 -5.06 -18.25
C VAL A 32 11.93 -4.96 -17.66
N GLN A 33 12.14 -5.42 -16.44
CA GLN A 33 13.47 -5.45 -15.79
C GLN A 33 14.46 -6.30 -16.61
N GLU A 34 14.05 -7.47 -17.09
CA GLU A 34 14.92 -8.34 -17.91
C GLU A 34 15.22 -7.71 -19.27
N ALA A 35 14.24 -7.07 -19.91
CA ALA A 35 14.48 -6.31 -21.14
C ALA A 35 15.48 -5.17 -20.90
N PHE A 36 15.36 -4.46 -19.78
CA PHE A 36 16.30 -3.40 -19.39
C PHE A 36 17.72 -3.94 -19.21
N LYS A 37 17.89 -5.07 -18.50
CA LYS A 37 19.20 -5.72 -18.30
C LYS A 37 19.87 -6.14 -19.63
N GLN A 38 19.07 -6.52 -20.63
CA GLN A 38 19.60 -6.87 -21.96
C GLN A 38 20.07 -5.65 -22.75
N MET A 39 19.51 -4.47 -22.48
CA MET A 39 19.83 -3.23 -23.20
C MET A 39 20.93 -2.41 -22.51
N TYR A 40 21.07 -2.53 -21.21
CA TYR A 40 21.93 -1.66 -20.40
C TYR A 40 22.71 -2.48 -19.37
N ASP A 41 24.02 -2.22 -19.28
CA ASP A 41 24.89 -2.78 -18.23
C ASP A 41 24.79 -1.94 -16.95
N ILE A 42 23.60 -1.90 -16.37
CA ILE A 42 23.28 -1.18 -15.14
C ILE A 42 22.61 -2.16 -14.19
N PRO A 43 23.10 -2.33 -12.94
CA PRO A 43 22.46 -3.19 -11.95
C PRO A 43 21.02 -2.79 -11.71
N THR A 44 20.15 -3.75 -11.53
CA THR A 44 18.74 -3.54 -11.21
C THR A 44 18.35 -4.22 -9.92
N LYS A 45 17.33 -3.71 -9.26
CA LYS A 45 16.67 -4.34 -8.12
C LYS A 45 15.16 -4.26 -8.32
N LEU A 46 14.44 -5.36 -8.02
CA LEU A 46 12.99 -5.37 -7.96
C LEU A 46 12.54 -5.41 -6.51
N ILE A 47 11.64 -4.52 -6.13
CA ILE A 47 10.91 -4.54 -4.87
C ILE A 47 9.47 -5.02 -5.14
N CYS A 48 9.06 -6.07 -4.44
CA CYS A 48 7.67 -6.45 -4.29
C CYS A 48 7.18 -5.90 -2.95
N PHE A 49 6.39 -4.84 -2.99
CA PHE A 49 5.92 -4.13 -1.80
C PHE A 49 4.53 -4.60 -1.39
N SER A 50 4.38 -4.99 -0.13
CA SER A 50 3.10 -5.42 0.45
C SER A 50 2.47 -4.31 1.29
N ASP A 51 1.23 -3.94 0.96
CA ASP A 51 0.41 -2.98 1.72
C ASP A 51 -0.26 -3.65 2.94
N ASP A 52 0.52 -4.42 3.70
CA ASP A 52 0.04 -5.26 4.81
C ASP A 52 -0.31 -4.50 6.10
N MET A 53 -0.03 -3.20 6.14
CA MET A 53 -0.50 -2.30 7.21
C MET A 53 -1.89 -1.72 6.92
N ASP A 54 -2.50 -2.04 5.78
CA ASP A 54 -3.87 -1.61 5.48
C ASP A 54 -4.89 -2.28 6.40
N GLY A 55 -5.89 -1.51 6.83
CA GLY A 55 -7.03 -2.05 7.57
C GLY A 55 -7.96 -2.87 6.68
N LEU A 56 -8.28 -4.09 7.10
CA LEU A 56 -9.21 -4.96 6.36
C LEU A 56 -10.62 -4.37 6.34
N ARG A 57 -11.13 -4.04 5.16
CA ARG A 57 -12.42 -3.34 5.02
C ARG A 57 -13.63 -4.27 4.98
N LYS A 58 -13.46 -5.51 4.56
CA LYS A 58 -14.51 -6.51 4.44
C LYS A 58 -13.94 -7.92 4.52
N VAL A 59 -14.75 -8.85 4.98
CA VAL A 59 -14.39 -10.28 5.00
C VAL A 59 -14.30 -10.81 3.57
N PRO A 60 -13.18 -11.43 3.16
CA PRO A 60 -13.10 -12.12 1.87
C PRO A 60 -13.99 -13.36 1.86
N GLY A 61 -14.75 -13.55 0.75
CA GLY A 61 -15.77 -14.60 0.69
C GLY A 61 -15.24 -16.03 0.51
N ASN A 62 -13.94 -16.21 0.31
CA ASN A 62 -13.31 -17.50 0.01
C ASN A 62 -12.28 -17.95 1.07
N LEU A 63 -12.40 -17.45 2.29
CA LEU A 63 -11.52 -17.80 3.39
C LEU A 63 -12.25 -18.56 4.50
N PRO A 64 -11.55 -19.43 5.25
CA PRO A 64 -12.12 -20.05 6.45
C PRO A 64 -12.29 -19.03 7.57
N ASN A 65 -13.08 -19.40 8.60
CA ASN A 65 -13.28 -18.59 9.80
C ASN A 65 -13.75 -17.16 9.55
N PRO A 66 -14.80 -16.92 8.68
CA PRO A 66 -15.21 -15.56 8.32
C PRO A 66 -15.72 -14.75 9.52
N GLU A 67 -16.28 -15.40 10.55
CA GLU A 67 -16.74 -14.76 11.79
C GLU A 67 -15.57 -14.16 12.57
N MET A 68 -14.50 -14.93 12.76
CA MET A 68 -13.27 -14.42 13.38
C MET A 68 -12.69 -13.24 12.61
N ILE A 69 -12.65 -13.31 11.28
CA ILE A 69 -12.16 -12.20 10.45
C ILE A 69 -13.07 -10.96 10.62
N ALA A 70 -14.39 -11.15 10.74
CA ALA A 70 -15.34 -10.05 10.91
C ALA A 70 -15.14 -9.29 12.22
N GLU A 71 -14.76 -9.97 13.29
CA GLU A 71 -14.45 -9.35 14.60
C GLU A 71 -13.19 -8.49 14.54
N HIS A 72 -12.29 -8.70 13.57
CA HIS A 72 -11.02 -8.01 13.41
C HIS A 72 -11.00 -7.03 12.23
N LEU A 73 -12.16 -6.63 11.71
CA LEU A 73 -12.21 -5.65 10.63
C LEU A 73 -11.58 -4.32 11.04
N ARG A 74 -10.95 -3.68 10.07
CA ARG A 74 -10.20 -2.42 10.18
C ARG A 74 -8.86 -2.51 10.92
N LEU A 75 -8.51 -3.63 11.55
CA LEU A 75 -7.14 -3.85 12.02
C LEU A 75 -6.18 -3.94 10.82
N PRO A 76 -4.90 -3.54 10.99
CA PRO A 76 -3.85 -3.86 10.04
C PRO A 76 -3.85 -5.36 9.72
N LEU A 77 -3.61 -5.73 8.46
CA LEU A 77 -3.65 -7.15 8.06
C LEU A 77 -2.65 -8.01 8.86
N THR A 78 -1.57 -7.41 9.35
CA THR A 78 -0.57 -8.06 10.20
C THR A 78 -1.01 -8.22 11.67
N GLU A 79 -2.13 -7.63 12.08
CA GLU A 79 -2.68 -7.75 13.43
C GLU A 79 -3.95 -8.65 13.49
N ILE A 80 -4.43 -9.10 12.33
CA ILE A 80 -5.58 -10.01 12.24
C ILE A 80 -5.06 -11.45 12.41
N PRO A 81 -5.66 -12.29 13.26
CA PRO A 81 -5.29 -13.71 13.36
C PRO A 81 -5.36 -14.41 12.00
N ASP A 82 -4.45 -15.34 11.75
CA ASP A 82 -4.46 -16.13 10.52
C ASP A 82 -5.69 -17.09 10.49
N PRO A 83 -6.57 -16.98 9.51
CA PRO A 83 -7.74 -17.84 9.43
C PRO A 83 -7.42 -19.32 9.16
N PHE A 84 -6.20 -19.62 8.71
CA PHE A 84 -5.72 -20.99 8.47
C PHE A 84 -4.94 -21.56 9.65
N GLY A 85 -4.44 -20.71 10.56
CA GLY A 85 -3.63 -21.12 11.71
C GLY A 85 -2.22 -21.59 11.34
N GLU A 86 -1.70 -21.17 10.20
CA GLU A 86 -0.38 -21.59 9.68
C GLU A 86 0.70 -20.50 9.83
N ALA A 87 0.31 -19.26 10.10
CA ALA A 87 1.18 -18.09 10.18
C ALA A 87 0.86 -17.22 11.40
N GLU A 88 1.73 -16.26 11.68
CA GLU A 88 1.59 -15.32 12.79
C GLU A 88 0.32 -14.45 12.65
N SER A 89 -0.03 -14.08 11.42
CA SER A 89 -1.23 -13.28 11.12
C SER A 89 -1.76 -13.54 9.71
N PHE A 90 -2.94 -13.00 9.45
CA PHE A 90 -3.55 -12.94 8.12
C PHE A 90 -2.59 -12.34 7.07
N GLY A 91 -1.99 -11.19 7.38
CA GLY A 91 -1.04 -10.53 6.47
C GLY A 91 0.20 -11.38 6.20
N HIS A 92 0.76 -11.99 7.24
CA HIS A 92 1.92 -12.88 7.12
C HIS A 92 1.60 -14.13 6.28
N TYR A 93 0.43 -14.73 6.47
CA TYR A 93 -0.02 -15.86 5.64
C TYR A 93 -0.13 -15.49 4.16
N MET A 94 -0.80 -14.39 3.84
CA MET A 94 -0.98 -13.95 2.45
C MET A 94 0.34 -13.58 1.79
N ASN A 95 1.23 -12.90 2.53
CA ASN A 95 2.59 -12.59 2.10
C ASN A 95 3.42 -13.86 1.82
N ALA A 96 3.35 -14.85 2.72
CA ALA A 96 4.04 -16.12 2.55
C ALA A 96 3.55 -16.90 1.32
N LYS A 97 2.22 -16.92 1.08
CA LYS A 97 1.65 -17.57 -0.12
C LYS A 97 2.12 -16.89 -1.41
N LEU A 98 2.14 -15.56 -1.47
CA LEU A 98 2.67 -14.86 -2.64
C LEU A 98 4.15 -15.18 -2.85
N ARG A 99 4.98 -15.05 -1.84
CA ARG A 99 6.42 -15.33 -1.92
C ARG A 99 6.69 -16.75 -2.38
N SER A 100 6.06 -17.75 -1.73
CA SER A 100 6.20 -19.16 -2.12
C SER A 100 5.82 -19.41 -3.58
N PHE A 101 4.83 -18.68 -4.11
CA PHE A 101 4.43 -18.78 -5.50
C PHE A 101 5.48 -18.15 -6.43
N LEU A 102 5.95 -16.93 -6.14
CA LEU A 102 6.96 -16.25 -6.94
C LEU A 102 8.29 -17.02 -6.97
N ASP A 103 8.69 -17.60 -5.84
CA ASP A 103 9.92 -18.38 -5.70
C ASP A 103 9.92 -19.63 -6.61
N ARG A 104 8.74 -20.25 -6.85
CA ARG A 104 8.60 -21.38 -7.79
C ARG A 104 8.93 -21.01 -9.22
N PHE A 105 8.79 -19.75 -9.61
CA PHE A 105 9.17 -19.26 -10.94
C PHE A 105 10.61 -18.77 -10.99
N GLY A 106 11.35 -18.85 -9.87
CA GLY A 106 12.75 -18.43 -9.80
C GLY A 106 12.93 -16.92 -9.94
N PHE A 107 11.94 -16.13 -9.55
CA PHE A 107 12.02 -14.67 -9.63
C PHE A 107 12.95 -14.10 -8.56
N GLU A 108 13.81 -13.19 -8.97
CA GLU A 108 14.68 -12.43 -8.07
C GLU A 108 14.02 -11.11 -7.67
N TYR A 109 13.65 -10.98 -6.40
CA TYR A 109 13.01 -9.78 -5.84
C TYR A 109 13.38 -9.59 -4.37
N SER A 110 13.20 -8.36 -3.88
CA SER A 110 13.22 -8.04 -2.45
C SER A 110 11.78 -7.82 -2.00
N PHE A 111 11.34 -8.57 -1.00
CA PHE A 111 10.00 -8.40 -0.44
C PHE A 111 10.02 -7.34 0.67
N TYR A 112 9.15 -6.33 0.59
CA TYR A 112 9.03 -5.26 1.58
C TYR A 112 7.62 -5.26 2.16
N SER A 113 7.53 -5.16 3.48
CA SER A 113 6.30 -5.01 4.25
C SER A 113 6.08 -3.54 4.61
N ALA A 114 4.87 -3.01 4.38
CA ALA A 114 4.49 -1.69 4.85
C ALA A 114 4.55 -1.62 6.37
N THR A 115 4.01 -2.63 7.07
CA THR A 115 4.06 -2.71 8.54
C THR A 115 5.48 -2.57 9.07
N ASP A 116 6.43 -3.33 8.48
CA ASP A 116 7.84 -3.26 8.89
C ASP A 116 8.44 -1.88 8.64
N HIS A 117 8.12 -1.24 7.50
CA HIS A 117 8.68 0.07 7.16
C HIS A 117 8.13 1.17 8.08
N TYR A 118 6.85 1.15 8.39
CA TYR A 118 6.24 2.10 9.31
C TYR A 118 6.69 1.87 10.75
N LYS A 119 6.59 0.64 11.28
CA LYS A 119 6.91 0.33 12.69
C LYS A 119 8.41 0.42 12.99
N SER A 120 9.29 0.13 12.04
CA SER A 120 10.75 0.25 12.25
C SER A 120 11.29 1.67 12.12
N GLY A 121 10.44 2.65 11.81
CA GLY A 121 10.83 4.04 11.62
C GLY A 121 11.50 4.35 10.28
N LYS A 122 11.57 3.41 9.33
CA LYS A 122 12.14 3.66 8.01
C LYS A 122 11.41 4.76 7.24
N TYR A 123 10.11 4.93 7.51
CA TYR A 123 9.29 5.97 6.90
C TYR A 123 9.13 7.22 7.77
N ASP A 124 9.68 7.27 9.00
CA ASP A 124 9.47 8.38 9.92
C ASP A 124 9.84 9.73 9.31
N HIS A 125 10.98 9.82 8.62
CA HIS A 125 11.41 11.06 7.96
C HIS A 125 10.42 11.53 6.87
N MET A 126 9.78 10.61 6.16
CA MET A 126 8.76 10.94 5.17
C MET A 126 7.41 11.26 5.80
N MET A 127 7.07 10.62 6.91
CA MET A 127 5.87 10.93 7.68
C MET A 127 5.96 12.34 8.28
N LEU A 128 7.13 12.72 8.81
CA LEU A 128 7.40 14.08 9.27
C LEU A 128 7.34 15.08 8.11
N ARG A 129 7.91 14.72 6.96
CA ARG A 129 7.81 15.55 5.76
C ARG A 129 6.37 15.72 5.29
N ALA A 130 5.55 14.66 5.35
CA ALA A 130 4.12 14.72 5.04
C ALA A 130 3.36 15.63 6.03
N LEU A 131 3.73 15.61 7.31
CA LEU A 131 3.18 16.52 8.32
C LEU A 131 3.56 17.98 8.05
N GLU A 132 4.81 18.24 7.69
CA GLU A 132 5.28 19.56 7.26
C GLU A 132 4.49 20.06 6.05
N LYS A 133 4.26 19.19 5.07
CA LYS A 133 3.58 19.44 3.80
C LYS A 133 2.08 19.14 3.81
N TYR A 134 1.48 19.07 4.99
CA TYR A 134 0.07 18.70 5.16
C TYR A 134 -0.86 19.53 4.28
N ASP A 135 -0.70 20.86 4.29
CA ASP A 135 -1.57 21.76 3.54
C ASP A 135 -1.40 21.61 2.01
N ASP A 136 -0.15 21.38 1.54
CA ASP A 136 0.15 21.13 0.13
C ASP A 136 -0.53 19.83 -0.34
N ILE A 137 -0.47 18.78 0.47
CA ILE A 137 -1.13 17.49 0.21
C ILE A 137 -2.66 17.65 0.22
N MET A 138 -3.22 18.36 1.21
CA MET A 138 -4.66 18.62 1.28
C MET A 138 -5.16 19.40 0.06
N ASN A 139 -4.45 20.46 -0.33
CA ASN A 139 -4.79 21.26 -1.50
C ASN A 139 -4.78 20.45 -2.81
N LEU A 140 -3.88 19.48 -2.94
CA LEU A 140 -3.86 18.56 -4.07
C LEU A 140 -5.01 17.55 -4.02
N MET A 141 -5.32 17.02 -2.83
CA MET A 141 -6.26 15.91 -2.68
C MET A 141 -7.72 16.33 -2.68
N LEU A 142 -8.06 17.42 -1.97
CA LEU A 142 -9.46 17.84 -1.77
C LEU A 142 -10.25 18.05 -3.08
N PRO A 143 -9.70 18.67 -4.14
CA PRO A 143 -10.43 18.84 -5.41
C PRO A 143 -10.83 17.52 -6.08
N THR A 144 -10.17 16.42 -5.74
CA THR A 144 -10.44 15.09 -6.33
C THR A 144 -11.65 14.38 -5.71
N PHE A 145 -12.21 14.94 -4.64
CA PHE A 145 -13.31 14.32 -3.88
C PHE A 145 -14.61 15.10 -4.03
N ARG A 146 -15.73 14.39 -3.85
CA ARG A 146 -17.05 14.98 -3.66
C ARG A 146 -17.11 15.73 -2.32
N GLU A 147 -18.04 16.68 -2.20
CA GLU A 147 -18.13 17.59 -1.04
C GLU A 147 -18.20 16.86 0.31
N GLU A 148 -19.00 15.80 0.41
CA GLU A 148 -19.13 15.00 1.63
C GLU A 148 -17.78 14.39 2.07
N ARG A 149 -17.01 13.86 1.12
CA ARG A 149 -15.70 13.26 1.41
C ARG A 149 -14.64 14.30 1.74
N ARG A 150 -14.75 15.53 1.20
CA ARG A 150 -13.82 16.63 1.54
C ARG A 150 -13.86 16.96 3.02
N LYS A 151 -15.04 16.91 3.66
CA LYS A 151 -15.23 17.22 5.09
C LYS A 151 -14.60 16.18 6.02
N THR A 152 -14.40 14.96 5.53
CA THR A 152 -13.91 13.83 6.36
C THR A 152 -12.54 13.33 5.91
N TYR A 153 -11.93 13.95 4.90
CA TYR A 153 -10.65 13.52 4.38
C TYR A 153 -9.49 14.04 5.22
N SER A 154 -8.54 13.16 5.48
CA SER A 154 -7.18 13.49 5.90
C SER A 154 -6.20 12.57 5.17
N PRO A 155 -4.98 13.02 4.83
CA PRO A 155 -3.94 12.15 4.32
C PRO A 155 -3.43 11.15 5.37
N PHE A 156 -3.53 11.50 6.65
CA PHE A 156 -3.13 10.63 7.76
C PHE A 156 -4.27 9.73 8.22
N MET A 157 -3.93 8.50 8.54
CA MET A 157 -4.79 7.48 9.12
C MET A 157 -4.19 7.04 10.45
N PRO A 158 -4.64 7.61 11.58
CA PRO A 158 -4.18 7.18 12.91
C PRO A 158 -4.50 5.71 13.16
N ILE A 159 -3.62 5.01 13.87
CA ILE A 159 -3.93 3.73 14.49
C ILE A 159 -4.48 4.03 15.87
N CYS A 160 -5.70 3.58 16.15
CA CYS A 160 -6.35 3.82 17.44
C CYS A 160 -5.49 3.23 18.58
N PRO A 161 -5.07 4.01 19.57
CA PRO A 161 -4.21 3.51 20.65
C PRO A 161 -4.87 2.39 21.46
N ASP A 162 -6.19 2.43 21.62
CA ASP A 162 -6.94 1.48 22.45
C ASP A 162 -7.28 0.18 21.73
N THR A 163 -7.59 0.26 20.43
CA THR A 163 -8.13 -0.87 19.66
C THR A 163 -7.22 -1.38 18.56
N GLY A 164 -6.17 -0.65 18.20
CA GLY A 164 -5.29 -0.97 17.08
C GLY A 164 -5.91 -0.74 15.70
N VAL A 165 -7.15 -0.28 15.62
CA VAL A 165 -7.89 -0.08 14.36
C VAL A 165 -7.29 1.06 13.55
N VAL A 166 -7.15 0.87 12.25
CA VAL A 166 -6.76 1.92 11.28
C VAL A 166 -7.95 2.86 11.06
N LEU A 167 -7.83 4.09 11.56
CA LEU A 167 -8.93 5.06 11.54
C LEU A 167 -8.92 5.90 10.25
N GLN A 168 -10.09 6.06 9.66
CA GLN A 168 -10.31 6.96 8.54
C GLN A 168 -11.19 8.13 9.00
N VAL A 169 -10.60 9.03 9.79
CA VAL A 169 -11.27 10.15 10.46
C VAL A 169 -10.69 11.49 10.00
N PRO A 170 -11.44 12.60 10.10
CA PRO A 170 -10.87 13.92 9.92
C PRO A 170 -9.82 14.20 10.99
N ILE A 171 -8.75 14.90 10.61
CA ILE A 171 -7.76 15.43 11.53
C ILE A 171 -8.18 16.85 11.91
N GLU A 172 -8.41 17.06 13.21
CA GLU A 172 -8.86 18.34 13.76
C GLU A 172 -7.71 19.36 13.89
N LYS A 173 -6.52 18.85 14.24
CA LYS A 173 -5.32 19.65 14.45
C LYS A 173 -4.09 18.85 14.07
N ILE A 174 -3.09 19.53 13.52
CA ILE A 174 -1.73 19.03 13.39
C ILE A 174 -0.80 19.78 14.33
N ASP A 175 0.20 19.10 14.87
CA ASP A 175 1.21 19.70 15.72
C ASP A 175 2.60 19.28 15.21
N ARG A 176 3.29 20.22 14.55
CA ARG A 176 4.58 19.96 13.91
C ARG A 176 5.73 19.86 14.92
N GLU A 177 5.60 20.53 16.09
CA GLU A 177 6.62 20.48 17.15
C GLU A 177 6.55 19.16 17.90
N ARG A 178 5.32 18.65 18.11
CA ARG A 178 5.07 17.37 18.78
C ARG A 178 5.05 16.18 17.82
N GLU A 179 5.21 16.43 16.52
CA GLU A 179 5.19 15.39 15.48
C GLU A 179 3.89 14.56 15.48
N SER A 180 2.75 15.22 15.74
CA SER A 180 1.48 14.55 16.04
C SER A 180 0.31 15.13 15.25
N VAL A 181 -0.75 14.32 15.16
CA VAL A 181 -2.06 14.68 14.66
C VAL A 181 -3.12 14.42 15.74
N PHE A 182 -4.21 15.16 15.68
CA PHE A 182 -5.31 15.04 16.65
C PHE A 182 -6.60 14.74 15.90
N TYR A 183 -7.36 13.78 16.42
CA TYR A 183 -8.69 13.42 15.93
C TYR A 183 -9.67 13.29 17.09
N ARG A 184 -10.99 13.29 16.81
CA ARG A 184 -12.01 12.99 17.82
C ARG A 184 -12.38 11.52 17.79
N ASN A 185 -12.37 10.90 18.99
CA ASN A 185 -12.88 9.54 19.17
C ASN A 185 -14.43 9.51 19.21
N GLU A 186 -15.01 8.33 19.41
CA GLU A 186 -16.47 8.14 19.46
C GLU A 186 -17.13 8.90 20.63
N ASP A 187 -16.39 9.12 21.72
CA ASP A 187 -16.83 9.90 22.88
C ASP A 187 -16.62 11.42 22.70
N ASN A 188 -16.24 11.85 21.48
CA ASN A 188 -15.94 13.24 21.14
C ASN A 188 -14.72 13.83 21.89
N GLU A 189 -13.86 12.99 22.45
CA GLU A 189 -12.62 13.40 23.08
C GLU A 189 -11.52 13.61 22.04
N LEU A 190 -10.63 14.57 22.28
CA LEU A 190 -9.51 14.86 21.40
C LEU A 190 -8.35 13.92 21.72
N VAL A 191 -8.02 13.04 20.79
CA VAL A 191 -6.93 12.06 20.91
C VAL A 191 -5.73 12.50 20.10
N GLU A 192 -4.55 12.52 20.72
CA GLU A 192 -3.26 12.80 20.07
C GLU A 192 -2.59 11.50 19.66
N VAL A 193 -2.06 11.47 18.41
CA VAL A 193 -1.30 10.33 17.89
C VAL A 193 -0.06 10.85 17.16
N LEU A 194 1.11 10.27 17.47
CA LEU A 194 2.34 10.53 16.73
C LEU A 194 2.19 10.08 15.27
N VAL A 195 2.81 10.80 14.33
CA VAL A 195 2.82 10.39 12.92
C VAL A 195 3.90 9.35 12.62
N THR A 196 4.84 9.12 13.54
CA THR A 196 6.01 8.25 13.41
C THR A 196 5.83 6.91 14.13
N GLY A 197 6.79 5.98 13.96
CA GLY A 197 6.84 4.70 14.68
C GLY A 197 5.68 3.75 14.40
N GLY A 198 4.96 3.93 13.30
CA GLY A 198 3.81 3.10 12.94
C GLY A 198 2.52 3.41 13.70
N HIS A 199 2.47 4.50 14.49
CA HIS A 199 1.25 4.97 15.15
C HIS A 199 0.26 5.63 14.18
N CYS A 200 0.73 5.99 13.00
CA CYS A 200 -0.06 6.54 11.92
C CYS A 200 0.47 6.02 10.57
N LYS A 201 -0.43 5.88 9.58
CA LYS A 201 -0.04 5.63 8.20
C LYS A 201 -0.68 6.66 7.27
N LEU A 202 -0.21 6.75 6.03
CA LEU A 202 -0.88 7.57 5.02
C LEU A 202 -2.03 6.80 4.34
N GLN A 203 -3.02 7.54 3.82
CA GLN A 203 -3.99 6.99 2.89
C GLN A 203 -3.31 6.56 1.61
N TRP A 204 -3.89 5.56 0.93
CA TRP A 204 -3.25 4.87 -0.19
C TRP A 204 -2.70 5.77 -1.30
N LYS A 205 -3.36 6.91 -1.67
CA LYS A 205 -2.83 7.80 -2.70
C LYS A 205 -1.60 8.60 -2.24
N PRO A 206 -1.63 9.28 -1.07
CA PRO A 206 -0.43 9.85 -0.48
C PRO A 206 0.66 8.83 -0.18
N ASP A 207 0.29 7.64 0.30
CA ASP A 207 1.23 6.54 0.59
C ASP A 207 2.00 6.11 -0.65
N PHE A 208 1.31 5.97 -1.78
CA PHE A 208 1.89 5.60 -3.05
C PHE A 208 3.01 6.56 -3.49
N GLY A 209 2.72 7.87 -3.48
CA GLY A 209 3.72 8.89 -3.82
C GLY A 209 4.82 9.03 -2.76
N MET A 210 4.50 8.84 -1.48
CA MET A 210 5.47 8.84 -0.39
C MET A 210 6.45 7.68 -0.53
N ARG A 211 5.97 6.49 -0.85
CA ARG A 211 6.79 5.29 -1.05
C ARG A 211 7.81 5.50 -2.16
N TRP A 212 7.41 6.10 -3.28
CA TRP A 212 8.33 6.45 -4.36
C TRP A 212 9.44 7.40 -3.91
N ALA A 213 9.08 8.43 -3.13
CA ALA A 213 10.06 9.37 -2.59
C ALA A 213 10.98 8.72 -1.55
N ALA A 214 10.44 7.86 -0.68
CA ALA A 214 11.19 7.20 0.39
C ALA A 214 12.19 6.17 -0.13
N LEU A 215 11.82 5.43 -1.17
CA LEU A 215 12.60 4.32 -1.72
C LEU A 215 13.43 4.72 -2.93
N ASP A 216 13.24 5.94 -3.46
CA ASP A 216 13.89 6.44 -4.67
C ASP A 216 13.65 5.51 -5.88
N VAL A 217 12.36 5.17 -6.10
CA VAL A 217 11.90 4.26 -7.15
C VAL A 217 12.12 4.88 -8.53
N ASP A 218 12.68 4.12 -9.47
CA ASP A 218 12.92 4.56 -10.85
C ASP A 218 11.83 4.15 -11.83
N TYR A 219 11.21 3.00 -11.58
CA TYR A 219 10.17 2.44 -12.44
C TYR A 219 9.10 1.73 -11.65
N GLU A 220 7.83 2.01 -11.96
CA GLU A 220 6.69 1.26 -11.43
C GLU A 220 5.66 0.96 -12.51
N MET A 221 5.16 -0.29 -12.48
CA MET A 221 4.10 -0.76 -13.35
C MET A 221 2.89 -1.19 -12.54
N TYR A 222 1.70 -0.79 -12.98
CA TYR A 222 0.45 -1.09 -12.28
C TYR A 222 -0.74 -1.24 -13.24
N GLY A 223 -1.84 -1.77 -12.75
CA GLY A 223 -3.06 -1.93 -13.53
C GLY A 223 -3.66 -0.59 -13.98
N LYS A 224 -4.33 -0.58 -15.13
CA LYS A 224 -4.95 0.64 -15.71
C LYS A 224 -5.96 1.32 -14.78
N ASP A 225 -6.46 0.66 -13.76
CA ASP A 225 -7.35 1.23 -12.75
C ASP A 225 -6.65 2.29 -11.87
N HIS A 226 -5.32 2.27 -11.79
CA HIS A 226 -4.51 3.31 -11.15
C HIS A 226 -4.26 4.53 -12.04
N ARG A 227 -4.39 4.41 -13.38
CA ARG A 227 -4.10 5.47 -14.35
C ARG A 227 -4.72 6.82 -14.03
N PRO A 228 -6.00 6.92 -13.59
CA PRO A 228 -6.61 8.21 -13.26
C PRO A 228 -5.95 8.94 -12.08
N ASN A 229 -5.15 8.23 -11.29
CA ASN A 229 -4.47 8.76 -10.11
C ASN A 229 -2.96 8.96 -10.31
N ALA A 230 -2.40 8.57 -11.45
CA ALA A 230 -0.96 8.62 -11.74
C ALA A 230 -0.34 10.01 -11.51
N GLU A 231 -1.05 11.07 -11.95
CA GLU A 231 -0.61 12.44 -11.74
C GLU A 231 -0.62 12.85 -10.25
N ILE A 232 -1.59 12.36 -9.48
CA ILE A 232 -1.68 12.60 -8.04
C ILE A 232 -0.49 11.96 -7.33
N TYR A 233 -0.17 10.71 -7.62
CA TYR A 233 0.98 10.02 -7.05
C TYR A 233 2.28 10.77 -7.34
N SER A 234 2.47 11.20 -8.60
CA SER A 234 3.64 11.97 -9.02
C SER A 234 3.75 13.30 -8.27
N LYS A 235 2.65 14.04 -8.13
CA LYS A 235 2.63 15.30 -7.38
C LYS A 235 2.91 15.10 -5.90
N ILE A 236 2.37 14.06 -5.28
CA ILE A 236 2.69 13.72 -3.87
C ILE A 236 4.18 13.42 -3.73
N CYS A 237 4.75 12.59 -4.61
CA CYS A 237 6.18 12.29 -4.60
C CYS A 237 7.02 13.58 -4.68
N GLN A 238 6.67 14.52 -5.57
CA GLN A 238 7.34 15.81 -5.72
C GLN A 238 7.16 16.72 -4.48
N ILE A 239 5.98 16.80 -3.91
CA ILE A 239 5.70 17.56 -2.67
C ILE A 239 6.60 17.07 -1.53
N LEU A 240 6.81 15.75 -1.47
CA LEU A 240 7.67 15.12 -0.47
C LEU A 240 9.18 15.17 -0.81
N GLY A 241 9.54 15.76 -1.96
CA GLY A 241 10.93 16.01 -2.36
C GLY A 241 11.55 14.88 -3.18
N GLY A 242 10.77 13.87 -3.58
CA GLY A 242 11.21 12.79 -4.45
C GLY A 242 11.11 13.12 -5.94
N THR A 243 11.64 12.23 -6.76
CA THR A 243 11.47 12.24 -8.23
C THR A 243 10.50 11.13 -8.60
N PRO A 244 9.36 11.43 -9.26
CA PRO A 244 8.44 10.39 -9.68
C PRO A 244 9.10 9.38 -10.63
N PRO A 245 8.82 8.07 -10.49
CA PRO A 245 9.36 7.06 -11.37
C PRO A 245 8.79 7.16 -12.79
N VAL A 246 9.44 6.48 -13.73
CA VAL A 246 8.81 6.15 -15.00
C VAL A 246 7.66 5.19 -14.72
N GLN A 247 6.46 5.56 -15.16
CA GLN A 247 5.24 4.81 -14.88
C GLN A 247 4.72 4.12 -16.13
N PHE A 248 4.30 2.88 -15.99
CA PHE A 248 3.62 2.15 -17.04
C PHE A 248 2.35 1.48 -16.49
N PHE A 249 1.30 1.38 -17.30
CA PHE A 249 0.07 0.69 -16.91
C PHE A 249 -0.28 -0.40 -17.91
N TYR A 250 -0.88 -1.48 -17.42
CA TYR A 250 -1.28 -2.62 -18.21
C TYR A 250 -2.80 -2.86 -18.10
N GLU A 251 -3.34 -3.56 -19.10
CA GLU A 251 -4.72 -4.02 -19.08
C GLU A 251 -4.96 -5.08 -18.02
N LEU A 252 -6.12 -4.99 -17.35
CA LEU A 252 -6.52 -5.97 -16.35
C LEU A 252 -6.97 -7.28 -17.01
N PHE A 253 -6.83 -8.39 -16.29
CA PHE A 253 -7.48 -9.62 -16.69
C PHE A 253 -8.99 -9.52 -16.49
N LEU A 254 -9.73 -9.95 -17.50
CA LEU A 254 -11.18 -9.97 -17.49
C LEU A 254 -11.68 -11.42 -17.51
N ASP A 255 -12.85 -11.66 -16.92
CA ASP A 255 -13.59 -12.91 -17.05
C ASP A 255 -14.32 -12.98 -18.40
N GLU A 256 -15.05 -14.07 -18.64
CA GLU A 256 -15.77 -14.32 -19.89
C GLU A 256 -16.85 -13.27 -20.18
N GLU A 257 -17.38 -12.61 -19.14
CA GLU A 257 -18.35 -11.52 -19.25
C GLU A 257 -17.67 -10.15 -19.43
N GLY A 258 -16.34 -10.09 -19.51
CA GLY A 258 -15.57 -8.84 -19.62
C GLY A 258 -15.48 -8.05 -18.29
N ALA A 259 -15.79 -8.66 -17.15
CA ALA A 259 -15.64 -8.06 -15.86
C ALA A 259 -14.25 -8.35 -15.26
N LYS A 260 -13.73 -7.39 -14.47
CA LYS A 260 -12.41 -7.54 -13.81
C LYS A 260 -12.38 -8.80 -12.93
N ILE A 261 -11.36 -9.63 -13.13
CA ILE A 261 -11.02 -10.71 -12.19
C ILE A 261 -10.56 -10.09 -10.88
N SER A 262 -11.20 -10.48 -9.78
CA SER A 262 -10.89 -9.90 -8.46
C SER A 262 -11.03 -10.92 -7.34
N LYS A 263 -10.27 -10.72 -6.26
CA LYS A 263 -10.29 -11.53 -5.03
C LYS A 263 -11.70 -11.69 -4.45
N SER A 264 -12.52 -10.65 -4.54
CA SER A 264 -13.88 -10.65 -4.00
C SER A 264 -14.91 -11.43 -4.82
N LYS A 265 -14.60 -11.72 -6.10
CA LYS A 265 -15.48 -12.49 -6.99
C LYS A 265 -15.15 -14.00 -7.02
N GLY A 266 -13.94 -14.39 -6.56
CA GLY A 266 -13.49 -15.77 -6.54
C GLY A 266 -13.39 -16.42 -7.93
N ASN A 267 -13.37 -15.62 -8.99
CA ASN A 267 -13.51 -16.10 -10.38
C ASN A 267 -12.23 -16.69 -10.97
N LEU A 268 -11.06 -16.56 -10.33
CA LEU A 268 -9.85 -17.32 -10.67
C LEU A 268 -8.83 -17.28 -9.52
N SER A 269 -8.59 -18.43 -8.92
CA SER A 269 -7.43 -18.59 -8.03
C SER A 269 -6.27 -19.25 -8.80
N LEU A 270 -5.04 -18.95 -8.42
CA LEU A 270 -3.83 -19.62 -8.93
C LEU A 270 -3.81 -21.13 -8.65
N ILE A 271 -4.71 -21.61 -7.77
CA ILE A 271 -4.90 -23.03 -7.46
C ILE A 271 -5.46 -23.80 -8.68
N HIS A 272 -6.11 -23.13 -9.61
CA HIS A 272 -6.69 -23.74 -10.80
C HIS A 272 -5.72 -23.77 -12.01
N ILE A 273 -4.52 -23.23 -11.86
CA ILE A 273 -3.44 -23.30 -12.85
C ILE A 273 -2.38 -24.29 -12.40
#